data_4f025b16fe58c11e93362b1c20c158e3
#
_entry.id   4f025b16fe58c11e93362b1c20c158e3
#
_cell.length_a   1.000
_cell.length_b   1.000
_cell.length_c   1.000
_cell.angle_alpha   90.00
_cell.angle_beta   90.00
_cell.angle_gamma   90.00
#
_symmetry.space_group_name_H-M   'P 1'
#
loop_
_entity.id
_entity.type
_entity.pdbx_description
1 polymer ?
#
loop_
_entity_poly.entity_id
_entity_poly.type
_entity_poly.pdbx_seq_one_letter_code
_entity_poly.pdbx_strand_id
1 'polypeptide(L)'
;MQVAMYYRNQDVRLEELPKPQISDDELLMKVKASGICGSDVMEWYRVKRAPLVLGHEATGEIVEIGNKVKKFKVGNRIFVSHHVPCNACRYCLSGNHTVCETLHSTNYFPGGFSEYIRVPGVNLERGTFLLPDRVSFEAGTFIEPIACVLRGQRMVGLKPNQSVLILGSGISGLLHLMLARNSGVETIVTTDINQYRLRLAQDLGAAAVINAKEDVVANFRKVNHNRLADLVIVCTSALSAFQQAIQGVDRAGTILCFAPT
;
A
#
# COMPACT_ATOMS: atom_id res chain seq x y z
N MET A 1 6.87 -11.55 24.19
CA MET A 1 6.16 -11.70 22.93
C MET A 1 7.15 -11.95 21.81
N GLN A 2 6.76 -12.76 20.82
CA GLN A 2 7.61 -13.00 19.65
C GLN A 2 7.50 -11.86 18.65
N VAL A 3 8.62 -11.56 17.99
CA VAL A 3 8.73 -10.58 16.90
C VAL A 3 9.63 -11.14 15.81
N ALA A 4 9.40 -10.70 14.56
CA ALA A 4 10.34 -10.92 13.46
C ALA A 4 11.30 -9.72 13.40
N MET A 5 12.46 -9.87 13.98
CA MET A 5 13.52 -8.86 14.02
C MET A 5 14.29 -8.85 12.69
N TYR A 6 14.26 -7.72 11.99
CA TYR A 6 14.96 -7.52 10.74
C TYR A 6 16.36 -6.95 10.97
N TYR A 7 17.36 -7.62 10.45
CA TYR A 7 18.76 -7.15 10.38
C TYR A 7 19.16 -6.77 8.96
N ARG A 8 18.75 -7.60 7.98
CA ARG A 8 18.91 -7.41 6.53
C ARG A 8 17.98 -8.38 5.79
N ASN A 9 17.82 -8.26 4.47
CA ASN A 9 16.89 -9.09 3.70
C ASN A 9 17.10 -10.61 3.85
N GLN A 10 18.33 -11.05 4.09
CA GLN A 10 18.68 -12.45 4.28
C GLN A 10 18.83 -12.86 5.75
N ASP A 11 18.53 -11.94 6.69
CA ASP A 11 18.67 -12.16 8.12
C ASP A 11 17.49 -11.53 8.86
N VAL A 12 16.42 -12.31 8.97
CA VAL A 12 15.23 -12.00 9.77
C VAL A 12 15.09 -13.11 10.81
N ARG A 13 15.05 -12.75 12.08
CA ARG A 13 15.09 -13.69 13.19
C ARG A 13 13.83 -13.58 14.03
N LEU A 14 13.34 -14.73 14.53
CA LEU A 14 12.35 -14.73 15.61
C LEU A 14 13.06 -14.45 16.93
N GLU A 15 12.69 -13.38 17.59
CA GLU A 15 13.25 -12.94 18.86
C GLU A 15 12.14 -12.64 19.87
N GLU A 16 12.50 -12.61 21.14
CA GLU A 16 11.58 -12.25 22.21
C GLU A 16 11.81 -10.82 22.67
N LEU A 17 10.75 -10.02 22.67
CA LEU A 17 10.69 -8.69 23.28
C LEU A 17 9.68 -8.69 24.44
N PRO A 18 9.84 -7.80 25.43
CA PRO A 18 8.79 -7.54 26.40
C PRO A 18 7.50 -7.12 25.68
N LYS A 19 6.35 -7.58 26.19
CA LYS A 19 5.05 -7.10 25.71
C LYS A 19 4.96 -5.59 26.02
N PRO A 20 4.60 -4.73 25.05
CA PRO A 20 4.53 -3.29 25.27
C PRO A 20 3.52 -2.94 26.36
N GLN A 21 3.87 -2.02 27.23
CA GLN A 21 2.95 -1.40 28.17
C GLN A 21 2.31 -0.18 27.53
N ILE A 22 1.05 0.08 27.85
CA ILE A 22 0.29 1.21 27.31
C ILE A 22 0.09 2.30 28.36
N SER A 23 -0.06 3.55 27.88
CA SER A 23 -0.48 4.71 28.65
C SER A 23 -1.99 4.86 28.63
N ASP A 24 -2.51 5.83 29.40
CA ASP A 24 -3.95 6.09 29.55
C ASP A 24 -4.69 6.36 28.24
N ASP A 25 -4.03 6.93 27.22
CA ASP A 25 -4.58 7.34 25.94
C ASP A 25 -4.22 6.39 24.79
N GLU A 26 -3.63 5.24 25.10
CA GLU A 26 -3.16 4.26 24.14
C GLU A 26 -3.99 2.97 24.17
N LEU A 27 -3.79 2.10 23.21
CA LEU A 27 -4.31 0.72 23.22
C LEU A 27 -3.24 -0.29 22.85
N LEU A 28 -3.47 -1.53 23.25
CA LEU A 28 -2.71 -2.68 22.82
C LEU A 28 -3.53 -3.54 21.88
N MET A 29 -3.02 -3.77 20.68
CA MET A 29 -3.60 -4.66 19.68
C MET A 29 -2.83 -5.98 19.64
N LYS A 30 -3.54 -7.12 19.71
CA LYS A 30 -3.00 -8.42 19.32
C LYS A 30 -3.10 -8.54 17.82
N VAL A 31 -1.97 -8.65 17.13
CA VAL A 31 -1.92 -8.79 15.68
C VAL A 31 -2.53 -10.13 15.26
N LYS A 32 -3.38 -10.10 14.27
CA LYS A 32 -3.99 -11.30 13.66
C LYS A 32 -3.47 -11.52 12.24
N ALA A 33 -3.21 -10.44 11.51
CA ALA A 33 -2.58 -10.48 10.20
C ALA A 33 -1.76 -9.21 9.97
N SER A 34 -0.66 -9.34 9.24
CA SER A 34 0.15 -8.22 8.77
C SER A 34 0.65 -8.53 7.36
N GLY A 35 0.39 -7.63 6.42
CA GLY A 35 0.87 -7.72 5.04
C GLY A 35 2.36 -7.42 4.95
N ILE A 36 2.98 -7.90 3.86
CA ILE A 36 4.38 -7.62 3.49
C ILE A 36 4.38 -6.63 2.32
N CYS A 37 4.84 -5.42 2.58
CA CYS A 37 4.99 -4.39 1.56
C CYS A 37 6.31 -4.55 0.78
N GLY A 38 6.33 -4.11 -0.48
CA GLY A 38 7.57 -4.01 -1.24
C GLY A 38 8.65 -3.17 -0.55
N SER A 39 8.27 -2.18 0.25
CA SER A 39 9.20 -1.37 1.03
C SER A 39 9.90 -2.13 2.17
N ASP A 40 9.34 -3.24 2.64
CA ASP A 40 9.98 -4.06 3.69
C ASP A 40 11.21 -4.80 3.17
N VAL A 41 11.27 -5.07 1.85
CA VAL A 41 12.41 -5.73 1.21
C VAL A 41 13.39 -4.76 0.52
N MET A 42 13.22 -3.46 0.70
CA MET A 42 14.15 -2.43 0.22
C MET A 42 15.33 -2.28 1.19
N GLU A 43 16.34 -3.14 1.06
CA GLU A 43 17.47 -3.24 2.00
C GLU A 43 18.20 -1.91 2.17
N TRP A 44 18.50 -1.19 1.08
CA TRP A 44 19.18 0.10 1.12
C TRP A 44 18.47 1.15 2.00
N TYR A 45 17.16 1.02 2.14
CA TYR A 45 16.33 1.89 2.96
C TYR A 45 16.23 1.38 4.41
N ARG A 46 16.07 0.06 4.60
CA ARG A 46 15.79 -0.54 5.90
C ARG A 46 17.05 -0.78 6.75
N VAL A 47 18.15 -1.22 6.15
CA VAL A 47 19.37 -1.61 6.85
C VAL A 47 19.97 -0.48 7.71
N LYS A 48 19.76 0.77 7.31
CA LYS A 48 20.23 1.95 8.05
C LYS A 48 19.61 2.12 9.44
N ARG A 49 18.48 1.45 9.68
CA ARG A 49 17.71 1.51 10.93
C ARG A 49 17.71 0.16 11.67
N ALA A 50 18.29 -0.87 11.07
CA ALA A 50 18.35 -2.20 11.67
C ALA A 50 19.21 -2.20 12.95
N PRO A 51 18.92 -3.06 13.98
CA PRO A 51 17.79 -3.98 14.00
C PRO A 51 16.45 -3.30 14.27
N LEU A 52 15.37 -3.77 13.61
CA LEU A 52 14.02 -3.24 13.82
C LEU A 52 12.94 -4.29 13.49
N VAL A 53 11.74 -4.12 14.04
CA VAL A 53 10.57 -4.89 13.65
C VAL A 53 9.87 -4.15 12.51
N LEU A 54 9.74 -4.80 11.35
CA LEU A 54 9.04 -4.27 10.18
C LEU A 54 7.53 -4.56 10.24
N GLY A 55 6.85 -4.34 9.12
CA GLY A 55 5.41 -4.51 8.95
C GLY A 55 4.62 -3.25 9.31
N HIS A 56 3.75 -2.84 8.40
CA HIS A 56 2.95 -1.62 8.53
C HIS A 56 1.54 -1.74 7.95
N GLU A 57 1.15 -2.94 7.54
CA GLU A 57 -0.15 -3.31 7.00
C GLU A 57 -0.86 -4.24 8.00
N ALA A 58 -1.06 -3.78 9.25
CA ALA A 58 -1.46 -4.63 10.36
C ALA A 58 -2.94 -4.50 10.72
N THR A 59 -3.56 -5.64 11.00
CA THR A 59 -4.90 -5.77 11.57
C THR A 59 -4.88 -6.67 12.79
N GLY A 60 -5.82 -6.47 13.70
CA GLY A 60 -5.88 -7.27 14.90
C GLY A 60 -7.07 -6.97 15.78
N GLU A 61 -6.97 -7.46 17.00
CA GLU A 61 -8.00 -7.32 18.02
C GLU A 61 -7.46 -6.55 19.21
N ILE A 62 -8.24 -5.61 19.73
CA ILE A 62 -7.87 -4.84 20.91
C ILE A 62 -7.92 -5.78 22.13
N VAL A 63 -6.82 -5.88 22.85
CA VAL A 63 -6.70 -6.70 24.07
C VAL A 63 -6.58 -5.87 25.34
N GLU A 64 -6.19 -4.59 25.22
CA GLU A 64 -6.07 -3.68 26.36
C GLU A 64 -6.29 -2.23 25.88
N ILE A 65 -6.92 -1.40 26.71
CA ILE A 65 -7.14 0.03 26.45
C ILE A 65 -6.82 0.86 27.69
N GLY A 66 -6.25 2.03 27.46
CA GLY A 66 -6.03 3.02 28.52
C GLY A 66 -7.32 3.68 28.99
N ASN A 67 -7.32 4.21 30.19
CA ASN A 67 -8.51 4.76 30.88
C ASN A 67 -9.18 5.95 30.15
N LYS A 68 -8.42 6.67 29.32
CA LYS A 68 -8.88 7.81 28.52
C LYS A 68 -9.47 7.41 27.16
N VAL A 69 -9.29 6.16 26.72
CA VAL A 69 -9.81 5.65 25.45
C VAL A 69 -11.32 5.40 25.57
N LYS A 70 -12.14 6.17 24.85
CA LYS A 70 -13.62 6.08 24.89
C LYS A 70 -14.24 5.54 23.62
N LYS A 71 -13.54 5.65 22.48
CA LYS A 71 -14.04 5.30 21.15
C LYS A 71 -14.02 3.79 20.88
N PHE A 72 -13.14 3.05 21.55
CA PHE A 72 -12.89 1.64 21.33
C PHE A 72 -13.09 0.82 22.62
N LYS A 73 -13.25 -0.49 22.49
CA LYS A 73 -13.33 -1.44 23.59
C LYS A 73 -12.50 -2.69 23.29
N VAL A 74 -12.10 -3.40 24.35
CA VAL A 74 -11.47 -4.71 24.23
C VAL A 74 -12.36 -5.65 23.44
N GLY A 75 -11.77 -6.46 22.56
CA GLY A 75 -12.44 -7.33 21.61
C GLY A 75 -12.81 -6.66 20.27
N ASN A 76 -12.64 -5.35 20.12
CA ASN A 76 -12.83 -4.73 18.80
C ASN A 76 -11.78 -5.21 17.79
N ARG A 77 -12.25 -5.56 16.61
CA ARG A 77 -11.43 -5.84 15.43
C ARG A 77 -11.06 -4.53 14.77
N ILE A 78 -9.78 -4.29 14.54
CA ILE A 78 -9.29 -3.02 14.02
C ILE A 78 -8.23 -3.18 12.93
N PHE A 79 -8.15 -2.16 12.06
CA PHE A 79 -6.99 -1.79 11.28
C PHE A 79 -6.35 -0.55 11.91
N VAL A 80 -5.02 -0.48 11.90
CA VAL A 80 -4.27 0.68 12.41
C VAL A 80 -3.28 1.17 11.37
N SER A 81 -3.38 2.43 10.98
CA SER A 81 -2.36 3.09 10.16
C SER A 81 -1.12 3.38 11.00
N HIS A 82 0.05 2.98 10.50
CA HIS A 82 1.31 3.24 11.18
C HIS A 82 1.68 4.74 11.16
N HIS A 83 1.38 5.45 10.08
CA HIS A 83 1.60 6.88 9.93
C HIS A 83 0.28 7.65 9.92
N VAL A 84 0.22 8.75 10.65
CA VAL A 84 -0.98 9.61 10.67
C VAL A 84 -0.58 11.08 10.57
N PRO A 85 -1.27 11.89 9.72
CA PRO A 85 -1.03 13.31 9.59
C PRO A 85 -1.63 14.09 10.75
N CYS A 86 -1.18 15.33 10.99
CA CYS A 86 -1.76 16.19 12.01
C CYS A 86 -3.14 16.76 11.64
N ASN A 87 -3.50 16.75 10.35
CA ASN A 87 -4.73 17.34 9.78
C ASN A 87 -4.95 18.83 10.05
N ALA A 88 -3.96 19.55 10.57
CA ALA A 88 -4.05 20.96 10.96
C ALA A 88 -2.97 21.85 10.34
N CYS A 89 -1.84 21.32 9.90
CA CYS A 89 -0.78 22.12 9.27
C CYS A 89 -1.18 22.54 7.84
N ARG A 90 -0.50 23.56 7.32
CA ARG A 90 -0.76 24.08 5.97
C ARG A 90 -0.75 23.00 4.88
N TYR A 91 0.12 22.00 5.03
CA TYR A 91 0.22 20.89 4.09
C TYR A 91 -1.01 19.98 4.12
N CYS A 92 -1.48 19.63 5.33
CA CYS A 92 -2.69 18.82 5.49
C CYS A 92 -3.92 19.57 4.95
N LEU A 93 -4.05 20.87 5.26
CA LEU A 93 -5.18 21.69 4.82
C LEU A 93 -5.22 21.89 3.31
N SER A 94 -4.07 21.78 2.62
CA SER A 94 -3.99 21.79 1.15
C SER A 94 -3.99 20.39 0.50
N GLY A 95 -4.28 19.31 1.27
CA GLY A 95 -4.34 17.94 0.75
C GLY A 95 -2.99 17.23 0.62
N ASN A 96 -1.89 17.87 1.00
CA ASN A 96 -0.53 17.34 0.90
C ASN A 96 -0.08 16.65 2.19
N HIS A 97 -0.87 15.70 2.69
CA HIS A 97 -0.62 15.01 3.96
C HIS A 97 0.73 14.30 4.03
N THR A 98 1.25 13.83 2.90
CA THR A 98 2.53 13.10 2.82
C THR A 98 3.78 13.92 3.16
N VAL A 99 3.68 15.24 3.22
CA VAL A 99 4.78 16.14 3.66
C VAL A 99 4.53 16.71 5.06
N CYS A 100 3.56 16.17 5.81
CA CYS A 100 3.29 16.55 7.18
C CYS A 100 4.35 15.95 8.13
N GLU A 101 4.97 16.77 8.96
CA GLU A 101 5.99 16.32 9.93
C GLU A 101 5.43 15.27 10.92
N THR A 102 4.19 15.46 11.39
CA THR A 102 3.53 14.48 12.27
C THR A 102 3.43 13.12 11.59
N LEU A 103 3.13 13.07 10.29
CA LEU A 103 3.06 11.80 9.56
C LEU A 103 4.42 11.10 9.55
N HIS A 104 5.52 11.84 9.40
CA HIS A 104 6.86 11.26 9.40
C HIS A 104 7.39 10.86 10.77
N SER A 105 6.82 11.41 11.84
CA SER A 105 7.24 11.14 13.23
C SER A 105 6.36 10.14 13.97
N THR A 106 5.17 9.80 13.43
CA THR A 106 4.27 8.83 14.07
C THR A 106 4.57 7.40 13.61
N ASN A 107 4.41 6.46 14.54
CA ASN A 107 4.40 5.03 14.26
C ASN A 107 3.77 4.31 15.47
N TYR A 108 3.30 3.09 15.28
CA TYR A 108 3.02 2.18 16.36
C TYR A 108 4.28 1.35 16.73
N PHE A 109 4.31 0.71 17.88
CA PHE A 109 5.49 0.01 18.39
C PHE A 109 5.19 -1.46 18.71
N PRO A 110 6.11 -2.41 18.35
CA PRO A 110 7.39 -2.22 17.67
C PRO A 110 7.29 -2.17 16.14
N GLY A 111 6.31 -2.83 15.56
CA GLY A 111 6.05 -2.99 14.14
C GLY A 111 5.04 -4.10 13.91
N GLY A 112 4.51 -4.22 12.69
CA GLY A 112 3.43 -5.16 12.34
C GLY A 112 3.82 -6.64 12.41
N PHE A 113 5.11 -6.96 12.30
CA PHE A 113 5.60 -8.33 12.40
C PHE A 113 5.92 -8.71 13.86
N SER A 114 4.94 -8.48 14.75
CA SER A 114 4.98 -8.81 16.17
C SER A 114 3.64 -9.38 16.63
N GLU A 115 3.62 -10.09 17.76
CA GLU A 115 2.36 -10.59 18.33
C GLU A 115 1.46 -9.47 18.87
N TYR A 116 2.06 -8.39 19.39
CA TYR A 116 1.34 -7.25 19.94
C TYR A 116 1.94 -5.93 19.49
N ILE A 117 1.06 -4.97 19.25
CA ILE A 117 1.40 -3.59 18.88
C ILE A 117 0.79 -2.63 19.90
N ARG A 118 1.61 -1.75 20.46
CA ARG A 118 1.15 -0.56 21.16
C ARG A 118 0.80 0.51 20.15
N VAL A 119 -0.41 1.03 20.23
CA VAL A 119 -0.93 2.07 19.35
C VAL A 119 -0.98 3.39 20.12
N PRO A 120 -0.13 4.37 19.77
CA PRO A 120 -0.15 5.68 20.41
C PRO A 120 -1.46 6.43 20.22
N GLY A 121 -1.81 7.32 21.15
CA GLY A 121 -3.06 8.08 21.14
C GLY A 121 -3.31 8.83 19.83
N VAL A 122 -2.28 9.41 19.22
CA VAL A 122 -2.39 10.09 17.91
C VAL A 122 -2.77 9.14 16.79
N ASN A 123 -2.21 7.92 16.75
CA ASN A 123 -2.57 6.88 15.78
C ASN A 123 -3.96 6.32 16.08
N LEU A 124 -4.31 6.21 17.37
CA LEU A 124 -5.63 5.78 17.80
C LEU A 124 -6.71 6.76 17.33
N GLU A 125 -6.50 8.06 17.53
CA GLU A 125 -7.46 9.10 17.17
C GLU A 125 -7.66 9.22 15.66
N ARG A 126 -6.57 9.17 14.87
CA ARG A 126 -6.55 9.57 13.46
C ARG A 126 -6.41 8.43 12.47
N GLY A 127 -5.91 7.30 12.90
CA GLY A 127 -5.56 6.18 12.01
C GLY A 127 -6.07 4.82 12.46
N THR A 128 -6.93 4.74 13.46
CA THR A 128 -7.52 3.47 13.91
C THR A 128 -8.98 3.38 13.49
N PHE A 129 -9.32 2.29 12.82
CA PHE A 129 -10.65 2.06 12.26
C PHE A 129 -11.17 0.68 12.67
N LEU A 130 -12.47 0.61 13.00
CA LEU A 130 -13.14 -0.68 13.22
C LEU A 130 -13.17 -1.47 11.92
N LEU A 131 -12.77 -2.73 11.99
CA LEU A 131 -12.85 -3.65 10.87
C LEU A 131 -14.23 -4.33 10.90
N PRO A 132 -15.06 -4.18 9.84
CA PRO A 132 -16.37 -4.82 9.78
C PRO A 132 -16.26 -6.35 9.88
N ASP A 133 -17.24 -7.02 10.47
CA ASP A 133 -17.23 -8.47 10.68
C ASP A 133 -17.10 -9.28 9.38
N ARG A 134 -17.65 -8.75 8.27
CA ARG A 134 -17.53 -9.33 6.93
C ARG A 134 -16.14 -9.27 6.31
N VAL A 135 -15.23 -8.47 6.87
CA VAL A 135 -13.85 -8.31 6.39
C VAL A 135 -12.94 -9.17 7.26
N SER A 136 -12.23 -10.13 6.69
CA SER A 136 -11.24 -10.91 7.43
C SER A 136 -10.05 -10.05 7.84
N PHE A 137 -9.24 -10.51 8.79
CA PHE A 137 -8.02 -9.78 9.16
C PHE A 137 -7.05 -9.72 7.99
N GLU A 138 -6.92 -10.79 7.22
CA GLU A 138 -6.08 -10.84 6.02
C GLU A 138 -6.55 -9.84 4.96
N ALA A 139 -7.86 -9.77 4.68
CA ALA A 139 -8.40 -8.77 3.77
C ALA A 139 -8.20 -7.34 4.28
N GLY A 140 -8.26 -7.15 5.60
CA GLY A 140 -8.02 -5.87 6.25
C GLY A 140 -6.58 -5.33 6.10
N THR A 141 -5.59 -6.20 5.88
CA THR A 141 -4.20 -5.76 5.62
C THR A 141 -4.08 -4.95 4.34
N PHE A 142 -4.98 -5.13 3.37
CA PHE A 142 -5.00 -4.36 2.13
C PHE A 142 -5.48 -2.91 2.29
N ILE A 143 -5.99 -2.49 3.44
CA ILE A 143 -6.49 -1.12 3.66
C ILE A 143 -5.37 -0.10 3.42
N GLU A 144 -4.17 -0.36 3.93
CA GLU A 144 -3.02 0.53 3.76
C GLU A 144 -2.59 0.63 2.28
N PRO A 145 -2.25 -0.47 1.58
CA PRO A 145 -1.82 -0.38 0.19
C PRO A 145 -2.92 0.12 -0.76
N ILE A 146 -4.20 -0.17 -0.50
CA ILE A 146 -5.32 0.39 -1.28
C ILE A 146 -5.40 1.91 -1.08
N ALA A 147 -5.17 2.42 0.13
CA ALA A 147 -5.16 3.86 0.39
C ALA A 147 -4.04 4.57 -0.39
N CYS A 148 -2.86 3.95 -0.52
CA CYS A 148 -1.75 4.45 -1.33
C CYS A 148 -2.14 4.49 -2.83
N VAL A 149 -2.72 3.42 -3.35
CA VAL A 149 -3.20 3.32 -4.74
C VAL A 149 -4.30 4.34 -5.03
N LEU A 150 -5.29 4.47 -4.14
CA LEU A 150 -6.37 5.44 -4.24
C LEU A 150 -5.82 6.87 -4.28
N ARG A 151 -4.84 7.18 -3.43
CA ARG A 151 -4.18 8.49 -3.45
C ARG A 151 -3.50 8.73 -4.80
N GLY A 152 -2.76 7.76 -5.33
CA GLY A 152 -2.10 7.87 -6.62
C GLY A 152 -3.10 8.18 -7.75
N GLN A 153 -4.18 7.42 -7.84
CA GLN A 153 -5.22 7.62 -8.86
C GLN A 153 -5.94 8.97 -8.72
N ARG A 154 -6.19 9.43 -7.48
CA ARG A 154 -6.77 10.75 -7.22
C ARG A 154 -5.83 11.90 -7.63
N MET A 155 -4.53 11.78 -7.37
CA MET A 155 -3.55 12.81 -7.73
C MET A 155 -3.48 13.03 -9.25
N VAL A 156 -3.66 11.98 -10.06
CA VAL A 156 -3.68 12.08 -11.53
C VAL A 156 -5.07 12.33 -12.09
N GLY A 157 -6.09 12.41 -11.24
CA GLY A 157 -7.45 12.68 -11.67
C GLY A 157 -8.02 11.63 -12.62
N LEU A 158 -7.78 10.32 -12.33
CA LEU A 158 -8.26 9.21 -13.16
C LEU A 158 -9.76 9.30 -13.42
N LYS A 159 -10.17 9.13 -14.68
CA LYS A 159 -11.55 9.20 -15.15
C LYS A 159 -11.98 7.92 -15.87
N PRO A 160 -13.27 7.53 -15.82
CA PRO A 160 -13.77 6.29 -16.42
C PRO A 160 -13.49 6.16 -17.94
N ASN A 161 -13.51 7.26 -18.67
CA ASN A 161 -13.30 7.27 -20.12
C ASN A 161 -11.83 7.25 -20.57
N GLN A 162 -10.91 7.11 -19.65
CA GLN A 162 -9.48 7.03 -19.95
C GLN A 162 -9.06 5.58 -20.22
N SER A 163 -8.05 5.42 -21.05
CA SER A 163 -7.32 4.17 -21.23
C SER A 163 -6.08 4.15 -20.33
N VAL A 164 -5.85 3.01 -19.66
CA VAL A 164 -4.79 2.87 -18.66
C VAL A 164 -3.83 1.74 -19.02
N LEU A 165 -2.56 2.06 -19.05
CA LEU A 165 -1.47 1.07 -19.16
C LEU A 165 -0.76 0.95 -17.81
N ILE A 166 -0.77 -0.25 -17.20
CA ILE A 166 -0.11 -0.52 -15.92
C ILE A 166 1.15 -1.35 -16.20
N LEU A 167 2.30 -0.81 -15.87
CA LEU A 167 3.61 -1.44 -16.04
C LEU A 167 4.04 -2.12 -14.73
N GLY A 168 3.92 -3.44 -14.69
CA GLY A 168 4.13 -4.29 -13.52
C GLY A 168 2.82 -4.74 -12.87
N SER A 169 2.56 -6.06 -12.88
CA SER A 169 1.38 -6.71 -12.28
C SER A 169 1.71 -7.35 -10.91
N GLY A 170 2.58 -6.70 -10.13
CA GLY A 170 2.74 -7.00 -8.70
C GLY A 170 1.55 -6.51 -7.89
N ILE A 171 1.63 -6.59 -6.55
CA ILE A 171 0.53 -6.19 -5.66
C ILE A 171 0.00 -4.78 -5.98
N SER A 172 0.88 -3.78 -6.14
CA SER A 172 0.48 -2.41 -6.46
C SER A 172 -0.22 -2.30 -7.80
N GLY A 173 0.30 -2.98 -8.85
CA GLY A 173 -0.31 -2.97 -10.18
C GLY A 173 -1.68 -3.63 -10.20
N LEU A 174 -1.84 -4.76 -9.50
CA LEU A 174 -3.14 -5.43 -9.37
C LEU A 174 -4.15 -4.59 -8.59
N LEU A 175 -3.73 -3.90 -7.53
CA LEU A 175 -4.60 -2.99 -6.79
C LEU A 175 -5.00 -1.77 -7.65
N HIS A 176 -4.08 -1.23 -8.47
CA HIS A 176 -4.41 -0.19 -9.45
C HIS A 176 -5.44 -0.67 -10.47
N LEU A 177 -5.27 -1.88 -11.02
CA LEU A 177 -6.23 -2.50 -11.95
C LEU A 177 -7.61 -2.60 -11.31
N MET A 178 -7.71 -3.23 -10.14
CA MET A 178 -8.98 -3.45 -9.45
C MET A 178 -9.69 -2.15 -9.10
N LEU A 179 -8.95 -1.16 -8.60
CA LEU A 179 -9.52 0.14 -8.23
C LEU A 179 -9.95 0.95 -9.44
N ALA A 180 -9.15 1.00 -10.51
CA ALA A 180 -9.50 1.67 -11.76
C ALA A 180 -10.74 1.05 -12.41
N ARG A 181 -10.81 -0.28 -12.44
CA ARG A 181 -11.98 -1.01 -12.93
C ARG A 181 -13.24 -0.69 -12.12
N ASN A 182 -13.12 -0.70 -10.78
CA ASN A 182 -14.23 -0.33 -9.88
C ASN A 182 -14.68 1.13 -10.06
N SER A 183 -13.80 1.98 -10.56
CA SER A 183 -14.10 3.38 -10.92
C SER A 183 -14.67 3.54 -12.32
N GLY A 184 -14.96 2.45 -13.03
CA GLY A 184 -15.60 2.46 -14.35
C GLY A 184 -14.64 2.60 -15.54
N VAL A 185 -13.32 2.43 -15.34
CA VAL A 185 -12.36 2.40 -16.45
C VAL A 185 -12.47 1.06 -17.17
N GLU A 186 -12.73 1.10 -18.48
CA GLU A 186 -12.94 -0.11 -19.29
C GLU A 186 -11.65 -0.63 -19.93
N THR A 187 -10.81 0.25 -20.47
CA THR A 187 -9.58 -0.13 -21.15
C THR A 187 -8.40 -0.08 -20.18
N ILE A 188 -8.15 -1.19 -19.49
CA ILE A 188 -7.00 -1.34 -18.60
C ILE A 188 -6.15 -2.49 -19.10
N VAL A 189 -4.92 -2.20 -19.51
CA VAL A 189 -3.93 -3.19 -19.94
C VAL A 189 -2.80 -3.25 -18.92
N THR A 190 -2.37 -4.46 -18.55
CA THR A 190 -1.28 -4.63 -17.61
C THR A 190 -0.11 -5.41 -18.22
N THR A 191 1.09 -5.17 -17.70
CA THR A 191 2.30 -5.87 -18.15
C THR A 191 3.04 -6.51 -16.99
N ASP A 192 3.69 -7.64 -17.24
CA ASP A 192 4.67 -8.24 -16.33
C ASP A 192 5.56 -9.21 -17.14
N ILE A 193 6.68 -9.61 -16.57
CA ILE A 193 7.52 -10.72 -17.10
C ILE A 193 7.07 -12.07 -16.54
N ASN A 194 6.30 -12.10 -15.47
CA ASN A 194 5.84 -13.29 -14.76
C ASN A 194 4.47 -13.73 -15.26
N GLN A 195 4.39 -14.91 -15.86
CA GLN A 195 3.14 -15.45 -16.40
C GLN A 195 2.04 -15.68 -15.36
N TYR A 196 2.39 -16.03 -14.12
CA TYR A 196 1.41 -16.17 -13.05
C TYR A 196 0.70 -14.83 -12.74
N ARG A 197 1.50 -13.75 -12.65
CA ARG A 197 0.95 -12.38 -12.41
C ARG A 197 0.09 -11.90 -13.57
N LEU A 198 0.48 -12.21 -14.81
CA LEU A 198 -0.32 -11.88 -15.99
C LEU A 198 -1.67 -12.61 -15.97
N ARG A 199 -1.68 -13.93 -15.68
CA ARG A 199 -2.94 -14.67 -15.52
C ARG A 199 -3.82 -14.08 -14.44
N LEU A 200 -3.25 -13.79 -13.26
CA LEU A 200 -4.00 -13.18 -12.16
C LEU A 200 -4.59 -11.81 -12.56
N ALA A 201 -3.84 -10.99 -13.28
CA ALA A 201 -4.35 -9.71 -13.80
C ALA A 201 -5.51 -9.91 -14.79
N GLN A 202 -5.43 -10.93 -15.66
CA GLN A 202 -6.52 -11.28 -16.56
C GLN A 202 -7.78 -11.71 -15.78
N ASP A 203 -7.62 -12.57 -14.76
CA ASP A 203 -8.71 -13.06 -13.92
C ASP A 203 -9.36 -11.90 -13.13
N LEU A 204 -8.58 -10.90 -12.73
CA LEU A 204 -9.04 -9.69 -12.05
C LEU A 204 -9.65 -8.65 -13.02
N GLY A 205 -9.68 -8.94 -14.32
CA GLY A 205 -10.43 -8.18 -15.33
C GLY A 205 -9.63 -7.13 -16.06
N ALA A 206 -8.34 -7.34 -16.29
CA ALA A 206 -7.61 -6.59 -17.30
C ALA A 206 -8.22 -6.84 -18.69
N ALA A 207 -8.38 -5.78 -19.49
CA ALA A 207 -8.84 -5.89 -20.88
C ALA A 207 -7.84 -6.69 -21.74
N ALA A 208 -6.56 -6.57 -21.44
CA ALA A 208 -5.51 -7.43 -21.98
C ALA A 208 -4.29 -7.45 -21.05
N VAL A 209 -3.48 -8.48 -21.19
CA VAL A 209 -2.18 -8.61 -20.51
C VAL A 209 -1.08 -8.79 -21.54
N ILE A 210 0.08 -8.16 -21.32
CA ILE A 210 1.19 -8.15 -22.26
C ILE A 210 2.46 -8.60 -21.53
N ASN A 211 3.22 -9.52 -22.10
CA ASN A 211 4.54 -9.82 -21.58
C ASN A 211 5.45 -8.60 -21.79
N ALA A 212 6.04 -8.08 -20.70
CA ALA A 212 6.85 -6.86 -20.74
C ALA A 212 8.13 -6.99 -21.61
N LYS A 213 8.48 -8.19 -22.07
CA LYS A 213 9.57 -8.44 -23.03
C LYS A 213 9.16 -8.25 -24.48
N GLU A 214 7.85 -8.17 -24.75
CA GLU A 214 7.31 -7.93 -26.09
C GLU A 214 7.26 -6.42 -26.40
N ASP A 215 6.83 -6.06 -27.62
CA ASP A 215 6.52 -4.66 -27.96
C ASP A 215 5.22 -4.23 -27.24
N VAL A 216 5.39 -3.72 -26.02
CA VAL A 216 4.27 -3.29 -25.14
C VAL A 216 3.44 -2.21 -25.82
N VAL A 217 4.07 -1.24 -26.47
CA VAL A 217 3.39 -0.08 -27.06
C VAL A 217 2.56 -0.51 -28.28
N ALA A 218 3.13 -1.32 -29.18
CA ALA A 218 2.40 -1.82 -30.34
C ALA A 218 1.23 -2.73 -29.92
N ASN A 219 1.43 -3.60 -28.91
CA ASN A 219 0.36 -4.46 -28.41
C ASN A 219 -0.74 -3.68 -27.66
N PHE A 220 -0.37 -2.65 -26.88
CA PHE A 220 -1.34 -1.77 -26.25
C PHE A 220 -2.22 -1.04 -27.30
N ARG A 221 -1.60 -0.51 -28.36
CA ARG A 221 -2.34 0.17 -29.44
C ARG A 221 -3.37 -0.72 -30.15
N LYS A 222 -3.08 -2.01 -30.31
CA LYS A 222 -4.05 -2.98 -30.86
C LYS A 222 -5.32 -3.09 -30.01
N VAL A 223 -5.18 -3.01 -28.70
CA VAL A 223 -6.30 -3.06 -27.73
C VAL A 223 -7.01 -1.72 -27.62
N ASN A 224 -6.28 -0.61 -27.74
CA ASN A 224 -6.78 0.76 -27.51
C ASN A 224 -7.07 1.52 -28.81
N HIS A 225 -7.71 0.88 -29.80
CA HIS A 225 -8.13 1.53 -31.05
C HIS A 225 -7.01 2.34 -31.74
N ASN A 226 -5.80 1.80 -31.77
CA ASN A 226 -4.58 2.40 -32.32
C ASN A 226 -4.12 3.71 -31.63
N ARG A 227 -4.62 4.01 -30.42
CA ARG A 227 -4.19 5.15 -29.58
C ARG A 227 -3.17 4.70 -28.53
N LEU A 228 -2.38 5.65 -28.02
CA LEU A 228 -1.56 5.47 -26.85
C LEU A 228 -2.40 5.61 -25.55
N ALA A 229 -1.82 5.42 -24.38
CA ALA A 229 -2.52 5.43 -23.11
C ALA A 229 -2.74 6.88 -22.60
N ASP A 230 -3.96 7.16 -22.14
CA ASP A 230 -4.26 8.43 -21.45
C ASP A 230 -3.55 8.50 -20.10
N LEU A 231 -3.38 7.35 -19.44
CA LEU A 231 -2.63 7.22 -18.18
C LEU A 231 -1.72 6.00 -18.24
N VAL A 232 -0.44 6.18 -17.90
CA VAL A 232 0.51 5.08 -17.66
C VAL A 232 0.88 5.06 -16.18
N ILE A 233 0.74 3.90 -15.53
CA ILE A 233 1.09 3.71 -14.11
C ILE A 233 2.29 2.78 -14.03
N VAL A 234 3.41 3.26 -13.48
CA VAL A 234 4.64 2.49 -13.34
C VAL A 234 4.69 1.88 -11.93
N CYS A 235 4.48 0.56 -11.85
CA CYS A 235 4.45 -0.22 -10.61
C CYS A 235 5.67 -1.14 -10.45
N THR A 236 6.79 -0.82 -11.10
CA THR A 236 8.06 -1.54 -11.02
C THR A 236 9.22 -0.57 -11.12
N SER A 237 10.35 -0.89 -10.52
CA SER A 237 11.59 -0.10 -10.58
C SER A 237 12.45 -0.39 -11.83
N ALA A 238 11.99 -1.25 -12.75
CA ALA A 238 12.75 -1.60 -13.96
C ALA A 238 12.88 -0.40 -14.90
N LEU A 239 14.09 -0.03 -15.28
CA LEU A 239 14.36 1.09 -16.19
C LEU A 239 13.61 0.96 -17.52
N SER A 240 13.50 -0.26 -18.04
CA SER A 240 12.73 -0.55 -19.27
C SER A 240 11.25 -0.16 -19.15
N ALA A 241 10.65 -0.28 -17.97
CA ALA A 241 9.27 0.14 -17.76
C ALA A 241 9.11 1.67 -17.87
N PHE A 242 10.07 2.46 -17.39
CA PHE A 242 10.06 3.92 -17.59
C PHE A 242 10.20 4.30 -19.05
N GLN A 243 11.06 3.61 -19.81
CA GLN A 243 11.16 3.80 -21.25
C GLN A 243 9.84 3.47 -21.96
N GLN A 244 9.23 2.34 -21.62
CA GLN A 244 7.90 1.96 -22.13
C GLN A 244 6.82 2.98 -21.75
N ALA A 245 6.87 3.55 -20.54
CA ALA A 245 5.91 4.56 -20.11
C ALA A 245 6.00 5.83 -20.98
N ILE A 246 7.20 6.32 -21.25
CA ILE A 246 7.42 7.51 -22.10
C ILE A 246 6.93 7.24 -23.54
N GLN A 247 7.15 6.04 -24.07
CA GLN A 247 6.72 5.67 -25.42
C GLN A 247 5.22 5.34 -25.51
N GLY A 248 4.62 4.89 -24.40
CA GLY A 248 3.25 4.41 -24.33
C GLY A 248 2.21 5.47 -23.95
N VAL A 249 2.65 6.62 -23.40
CA VAL A 249 1.72 7.70 -23.01
C VAL A 249 1.33 8.53 -24.22
N ASP A 250 0.03 8.88 -24.33
CA ASP A 250 -0.50 9.72 -25.41
C ASP A 250 -0.17 11.21 -25.17
N ARG A 251 -0.37 12.03 -26.21
CA ARG A 251 -0.30 13.51 -26.10
C ARG A 251 -1.29 13.99 -25.06
N ALA A 252 -0.86 14.86 -24.17
CA ALA A 252 -1.59 15.31 -22.97
C ALA A 252 -1.92 14.18 -21.96
N GLY A 253 -1.37 12.98 -22.13
CA GLY A 253 -1.47 11.90 -21.16
C GLY A 253 -0.59 12.10 -19.94
N THR A 254 -0.78 11.26 -18.93
CA THR A 254 -0.07 11.35 -17.66
C THR A 254 0.71 10.07 -17.38
N ILE A 255 1.90 10.20 -16.78
CA ILE A 255 2.65 9.08 -16.21
C ILE A 255 2.63 9.20 -14.70
N LEU A 256 2.10 8.20 -14.01
CA LEU A 256 2.18 8.05 -12.56
C LEU A 256 3.34 7.11 -12.20
N CYS A 257 4.42 7.65 -11.67
CA CYS A 257 5.51 6.85 -11.09
C CYS A 257 5.09 6.43 -9.67
N PHE A 258 4.60 5.22 -9.53
CA PHE A 258 4.07 4.71 -8.25
C PHE A 258 5.09 3.87 -7.49
N ALA A 259 5.89 3.07 -8.18
CA ALA A 259 6.99 2.34 -7.53
C ALA A 259 8.14 3.28 -7.16
N PRO A 260 8.82 3.04 -6.03
CA PRO A 260 10.05 3.77 -5.71
C PRO A 260 11.14 3.42 -6.73
N THR A 261 11.86 4.46 -7.15
CA THR A 261 12.94 4.42 -8.15
C THR A 261 14.31 4.53 -7.47
#